data_ed6cdb1a807febce3260b8fa95b9199e
#
_entry.id   ed6cdb1a807febce3260b8fa95b9199e
#
_cell.length_a   1.000
_cell.length_b   1.000
_cell.length_c   1.000
_cell.angle_alpha   90.00
_cell.angle_beta   90.00
_cell.angle_gamma   90.00
#
_symmetry.space_group_name_H-M   'P 1'
#
loop_
_entity.id
_entity.type
_entity.pdbx_description
1 polymer ?
#
loop_
_entity_poly.entity_id
_entity_poly.type
_entity_poly.pdbx_seq_one_letter_code
_entity_poly.pdbx_strand_id
1 'polypeptide(L)'
;MGELDPTFIQELEHRPKPAVTEAQGIPQIDLSAFVTSSPANPNAPEIRDLVDQIRKASRDWGFFQVINHGVPIESRERVFTTSKRFFDQSVEEKRKLKRDEANPLGYYDTEHTKNVRDWKEVFDFTVDPPLVIPAYESGYEETFLEYHNQWPQHSPELREACEEYVKDLKKLSNKLLELISLSLNLPANRLEPFLKDQTTFVRLNHYSPCPAPDLALGVGRRKDAGALTILAQDDVGGLEVKRKTDGAWIFVKPTPNAFIINVGDIIQVWSNDAYESVEHRVRVNSTKETFSIPFFVNPAHYTVVEPLAELTXXXXXXXXXXXXXXXXXXXXXXXXXXXXXXXXXXNPAHYTVVEPLAELTNEQNPPKYKGYNWGKFFATRKYSNFKKLEVENIQIYHFKQPEERKIDDVVSRVTNVVI
;
A
#
# COMPACT_ATOMS: atom_id res chain seq x y z
N MET A 1 38.53 -4.58 9.39
CA MET A 1 37.10 -4.32 9.19
C MET A 1 36.80 -2.95 9.78
N GLY A 2 36.26 -2.02 8.97
CA GLY A 2 35.84 -0.71 9.48
C GLY A 2 34.66 -0.89 10.44
N GLU A 3 34.61 -0.05 11.45
CA GLU A 3 33.51 -0.03 12.42
C GLU A 3 32.24 0.47 11.70
N LEU A 4 31.10 -0.23 11.88
CA LEU A 4 29.82 0.19 11.27
C LEU A 4 29.36 1.51 11.91
N ASP A 5 28.95 2.48 11.09
CA ASP A 5 28.38 3.74 11.57
C ASP A 5 27.17 3.42 12.48
N PRO A 6 27.18 3.93 13.74
CA PRO A 6 26.12 3.65 14.71
C PRO A 6 24.69 3.98 14.23
N THR A 7 24.52 4.88 13.27
CA THR A 7 23.20 5.24 12.74
C THR A 7 22.47 4.08 12.08
N PHE A 8 23.20 3.04 11.63
CA PHE A 8 22.63 1.85 10.98
C PHE A 8 22.31 0.73 11.99
N ILE A 9 22.79 0.85 13.27
CA ILE A 9 22.68 -0.25 14.22
C ILE A 9 21.25 -0.35 14.74
N GLN A 10 20.64 -1.52 14.51
CA GLN A 10 19.30 -1.83 15.03
C GLN A 10 19.36 -2.05 16.55
N GLU A 11 18.29 -1.69 17.25
CA GLU A 11 18.10 -2.05 18.66
C GLU A 11 18.16 -3.57 18.81
N LEU A 12 18.68 -4.05 19.93
CA LEU A 12 18.99 -5.47 20.16
C LEU A 12 17.84 -6.41 19.79
N GLU A 13 16.62 -6.06 20.18
CA GLU A 13 15.41 -6.87 19.92
C GLU A 13 15.02 -6.91 18.44
N HIS A 14 15.51 -5.95 17.63
CA HIS A 14 15.15 -5.83 16.20
C HIS A 14 16.24 -6.29 15.25
N ARG A 15 17.41 -6.67 15.80
CA ARG A 15 18.53 -7.17 14.99
C ARG A 15 18.15 -8.44 14.22
N PRO A 16 18.68 -8.63 13.02
CA PRO A 16 18.50 -9.89 12.31
C PRO A 16 19.06 -11.07 13.12
N LYS A 17 18.26 -12.11 13.28
CA LYS A 17 18.73 -13.35 13.94
C LYS A 17 19.47 -14.23 12.94
N PRO A 18 20.51 -14.96 13.35
CA PRO A 18 21.31 -15.80 12.42
C PRO A 18 20.54 -16.89 11.71
N ALA A 19 19.50 -17.44 12.33
CA ALA A 19 18.73 -18.53 11.74
C ALA A 19 17.27 -18.10 11.52
N VAL A 20 16.93 -17.89 10.26
CA VAL A 20 15.53 -17.82 9.85
C VAL A 20 15.20 -19.23 9.34
N THR A 21 14.43 -19.97 10.10
CA THR A 21 14.00 -21.30 9.67
C THR A 21 13.14 -21.15 8.42
N GLU A 22 13.52 -21.79 7.34
CA GLU A 22 12.67 -21.92 6.17
C GLU A 22 11.50 -22.84 6.50
N ALA A 23 10.57 -22.33 7.29
CA ALA A 23 9.25 -22.94 7.33
C ALA A 23 8.59 -22.72 5.98
N GLN A 24 7.53 -23.40 5.69
CA GLN A 24 6.71 -23.18 4.50
C GLN A 24 6.61 -21.67 4.20
N GLY A 25 7.18 -21.24 3.07
CA GLY A 25 7.19 -19.84 2.68
C GLY A 25 5.81 -19.27 2.44
N ILE A 26 5.76 -17.99 2.09
CA ILE A 26 4.49 -17.35 1.70
C ILE A 26 3.86 -18.08 0.51
N PRO A 27 2.51 -18.10 0.39
CA PRO A 27 1.84 -18.82 -0.71
C PRO A 27 2.30 -18.36 -2.09
N GLN A 28 2.37 -19.29 -3.05
CA GLN A 28 2.64 -18.99 -4.44
C GLN A 28 1.39 -19.29 -5.26
N ILE A 29 0.94 -18.33 -6.08
CA ILE A 29 -0.31 -18.35 -6.81
C ILE A 29 -0.02 -18.18 -8.30
N ASP A 30 -0.59 -19.06 -9.12
CA ASP A 30 -0.45 -19.03 -10.59
C ASP A 30 -1.61 -18.19 -11.19
N LEU A 31 -1.28 -17.09 -11.87
CA LEU A 31 -2.26 -16.20 -12.48
C LEU A 31 -2.62 -16.57 -13.92
N SER A 32 -2.11 -17.66 -14.48
CA SER A 32 -2.31 -18.02 -15.90
C SER A 32 -3.79 -18.05 -16.32
N ALA A 33 -4.65 -18.61 -15.48
CA ALA A 33 -6.09 -18.68 -15.76
C ALA A 33 -6.72 -17.29 -15.94
N PHE A 34 -6.27 -16.31 -15.16
CA PHE A 34 -6.80 -14.94 -15.22
C PHE A 34 -6.18 -14.11 -16.34
N VAL A 35 -4.90 -14.34 -16.62
CA VAL A 35 -4.16 -13.62 -17.69
C VAL A 35 -4.67 -14.00 -19.07
N THR A 36 -4.99 -15.29 -19.27
CA THR A 36 -5.47 -15.79 -20.57
C THR A 36 -6.97 -15.55 -20.83
N SER A 37 -7.74 -15.25 -19.79
CA SER A 37 -9.17 -14.94 -19.90
C SER A 37 -9.38 -13.45 -20.19
N SER A 38 -10.16 -13.14 -21.23
CA SER A 38 -10.49 -11.75 -21.56
C SER A 38 -11.88 -11.64 -22.19
N PRO A 39 -12.87 -11.04 -21.52
CA PRO A 39 -12.89 -10.69 -20.09
C PRO A 39 -12.97 -11.94 -19.21
N ALA A 40 -12.41 -11.85 -18.00
CA ALA A 40 -12.48 -12.96 -17.06
C ALA A 40 -13.94 -13.21 -16.65
N ASN A 41 -14.39 -14.46 -16.80
CA ASN A 41 -15.70 -14.85 -16.30
C ASN A 41 -15.55 -15.21 -14.80
N PRO A 42 -16.05 -14.37 -13.89
CA PRO A 42 -15.88 -14.62 -12.45
C PRO A 42 -16.54 -15.91 -11.96
N ASN A 43 -17.43 -16.47 -12.75
CA ASN A 43 -18.12 -17.72 -12.41
C ASN A 43 -17.42 -18.96 -12.94
N ALA A 44 -16.35 -18.81 -13.74
CA ALA A 44 -15.57 -19.95 -14.21
C ALA A 44 -14.90 -20.66 -13.03
N PRO A 45 -14.92 -22.00 -12.95
CA PRO A 45 -14.35 -22.71 -11.80
C PRO A 45 -12.90 -22.34 -11.47
N GLU A 46 -12.07 -22.19 -12.50
CA GLU A 46 -10.66 -21.83 -12.36
C GLU A 46 -10.46 -20.40 -11.82
N ILE A 47 -11.37 -19.47 -12.12
CA ILE A 47 -11.35 -18.12 -11.57
C ILE A 47 -11.80 -18.14 -10.11
N ARG A 48 -12.83 -18.92 -9.78
CA ARG A 48 -13.28 -19.07 -8.39
C ARG A 48 -12.18 -19.65 -7.49
N ASP A 49 -11.49 -20.68 -7.98
CA ASP A 49 -10.35 -21.28 -7.25
C ASP A 49 -9.24 -20.25 -7.03
N LEU A 50 -8.91 -19.46 -8.05
CA LEU A 50 -7.91 -18.41 -7.96
C LEU A 50 -8.31 -17.34 -6.92
N VAL A 51 -9.57 -16.90 -6.95
CA VAL A 51 -10.13 -15.93 -5.98
C VAL A 51 -10.03 -16.48 -4.56
N ASP A 52 -10.30 -17.77 -4.36
CA ASP A 52 -10.19 -18.42 -3.04
C ASP A 52 -8.74 -18.50 -2.57
N GLN A 53 -7.79 -18.77 -3.47
CA GLN A 53 -6.36 -18.73 -3.14
C GLN A 53 -5.93 -17.33 -2.70
N ILE A 54 -6.34 -16.28 -3.43
CA ILE A 54 -6.06 -14.87 -3.09
C ILE A 54 -6.68 -14.52 -1.72
N ARG A 55 -7.95 -14.92 -1.49
CA ARG A 55 -8.65 -14.72 -0.22
C ARG A 55 -7.86 -15.31 0.94
N LYS A 56 -7.48 -16.56 0.81
CA LYS A 56 -6.75 -17.29 1.86
C LYS A 56 -5.38 -16.66 2.13
N ALA A 57 -4.63 -16.37 1.06
CA ALA A 57 -3.29 -15.77 1.17
C ALA A 57 -3.34 -14.38 1.82
N SER A 58 -4.29 -13.53 1.40
CA SER A 58 -4.46 -12.17 1.94
C SER A 58 -4.87 -12.21 3.42
N ARG A 59 -5.81 -13.11 3.77
CA ARG A 59 -6.28 -13.25 5.15
C ARG A 59 -5.22 -13.84 6.09
N ASP A 60 -4.55 -14.91 5.67
CA ASP A 60 -3.69 -15.70 6.56
C ASP A 60 -2.26 -15.13 6.62
N TRP A 61 -1.78 -14.54 5.52
CA TRP A 61 -0.41 -14.06 5.39
C TRP A 61 -0.29 -12.55 5.15
N GLY A 62 -1.25 -11.94 4.44
CA GLY A 62 -1.12 -10.57 3.92
C GLY A 62 -0.08 -10.44 2.82
N PHE A 63 0.57 -11.54 2.46
CA PHE A 63 1.66 -11.66 1.48
C PHE A 63 1.50 -12.94 0.65
N PHE A 64 1.86 -12.88 -0.63
CA PHE A 64 1.92 -14.06 -1.51
C PHE A 64 2.83 -13.76 -2.72
N GLN A 65 3.32 -14.80 -3.38
CA GLN A 65 4.03 -14.66 -4.66
C GLN A 65 3.06 -14.96 -5.80
N VAL A 66 3.25 -14.29 -6.94
CA VAL A 66 2.49 -14.59 -8.16
C VAL A 66 3.45 -14.98 -9.29
N ILE A 67 3.05 -16.00 -10.05
CA ILE A 67 3.74 -16.48 -11.24
C ILE A 67 2.79 -16.47 -12.44
N ASN A 68 3.32 -16.56 -13.65
CA ASN A 68 2.53 -16.53 -14.90
C ASN A 68 1.61 -15.31 -14.98
N HIS A 69 2.11 -14.18 -14.52
CA HIS A 69 1.39 -12.92 -14.31
C HIS A 69 1.25 -12.08 -15.58
N GLY A 70 1.89 -12.47 -16.68
CA GLY A 70 1.76 -11.78 -17.98
C GLY A 70 2.70 -10.58 -18.17
N VAL A 71 3.53 -10.22 -17.20
CA VAL A 71 4.57 -9.21 -17.39
C VAL A 71 5.73 -9.86 -18.15
N PRO A 72 6.19 -9.28 -19.28
CA PRO A 72 7.30 -9.86 -20.03
C PRO A 72 8.59 -9.93 -19.20
N ILE A 73 9.30 -11.04 -19.32
CA ILE A 73 10.57 -11.22 -18.60
C ILE A 73 11.59 -10.16 -19.04
N GLU A 74 11.56 -9.81 -20.32
CA GLU A 74 12.47 -8.81 -20.92
C GLU A 74 12.27 -7.41 -20.30
N SER A 75 11.02 -7.03 -20.04
CA SER A 75 10.67 -5.77 -19.37
C SER A 75 11.27 -5.73 -17.97
N ARG A 76 11.12 -6.85 -17.21
CA ARG A 76 11.67 -7.00 -15.87
C ARG A 76 13.21 -6.98 -15.87
N GLU A 77 13.83 -7.74 -16.74
CA GLU A 77 15.32 -7.79 -16.86
C GLU A 77 15.91 -6.44 -17.27
N ARG A 78 15.23 -5.74 -18.19
CA ARG A 78 15.67 -4.42 -18.67
C ARG A 78 15.68 -3.39 -17.52
N VAL A 79 14.61 -3.34 -16.71
CA VAL A 79 14.56 -2.40 -15.59
C VAL A 79 15.60 -2.72 -14.51
N PHE A 80 15.87 -3.99 -14.22
CA PHE A 80 16.94 -4.37 -13.29
C PHE A 80 18.32 -3.97 -13.82
N THR A 81 18.59 -4.24 -15.09
CA THR A 81 19.88 -3.92 -15.74
C THR A 81 20.14 -2.42 -15.74
N THR A 82 19.14 -1.62 -16.12
CA THR A 82 19.29 -0.16 -16.16
C THR A 82 19.37 0.44 -14.77
N SER A 83 18.65 -0.14 -13.78
CA SER A 83 18.75 0.26 -12.37
C SER A 83 20.18 0.04 -11.84
N LYS A 84 20.75 -1.14 -12.13
CA LYS A 84 22.13 -1.41 -11.74
C LYS A 84 23.09 -0.40 -12.32
N ARG A 85 23.01 -0.14 -13.63
CA ARG A 85 23.87 0.88 -14.30
C ARG A 85 23.73 2.26 -13.65
N PHE A 86 22.52 2.64 -13.24
CA PHE A 86 22.28 3.90 -12.53
C PHE A 86 23.00 3.91 -11.17
N PHE A 87 22.83 2.85 -10.37
CA PHE A 87 23.44 2.81 -9.04
C PHE A 87 24.97 2.62 -9.07
N ASP A 88 25.51 2.06 -10.15
CA ASP A 88 26.97 1.94 -10.38
C ASP A 88 27.64 3.31 -10.68
N GLN A 89 26.88 4.37 -10.96
CA GLN A 89 27.43 5.70 -11.18
C GLN A 89 28.05 6.27 -9.89
N SER A 90 28.90 7.27 -10.06
CA SER A 90 29.48 7.95 -8.90
C SER A 90 28.38 8.61 -8.03
N VAL A 91 28.67 8.74 -6.75
CA VAL A 91 27.73 9.38 -5.80
C VAL A 91 27.39 10.81 -6.25
N GLU A 92 28.37 11.52 -6.83
CA GLU A 92 28.20 12.89 -7.36
C GLU A 92 27.15 12.93 -8.49
N GLU A 93 27.21 11.96 -9.41
CA GLU A 93 26.24 11.90 -10.52
C GLU A 93 24.84 11.56 -10.00
N LYS A 94 24.73 10.59 -9.10
CA LYS A 94 23.43 10.21 -8.52
C LYS A 94 22.83 11.38 -7.73
N ARG A 95 23.63 12.12 -6.96
CA ARG A 95 23.17 13.25 -6.15
C ARG A 95 22.69 14.47 -6.95
N LYS A 96 22.98 14.56 -8.24
CA LYS A 96 22.37 15.58 -9.13
C LYS A 96 20.85 15.41 -9.23
N LEU A 97 20.36 14.20 -8.95
CA LEU A 97 18.94 13.85 -8.96
C LEU A 97 18.38 13.68 -7.54
N LYS A 98 19.07 14.26 -6.55
CA LYS A 98 18.69 14.07 -5.13
C LYS A 98 17.31 14.67 -4.85
N ARG A 99 16.45 13.84 -4.26
CA ARG A 99 15.15 14.30 -3.75
C ARG A 99 15.36 15.09 -2.45
N ASP A 100 14.46 16.03 -2.21
CA ASP A 100 14.47 16.87 -1.00
C ASP A 100 13.02 17.25 -0.63
N GLU A 101 12.87 18.21 0.27
CA GLU A 101 11.54 18.68 0.69
C GLU A 101 10.79 19.40 -0.45
N ALA A 102 11.51 19.99 -1.41
CA ALA A 102 10.90 20.68 -2.55
C ALA A 102 10.48 19.73 -3.67
N ASN A 103 11.14 18.57 -3.80
CA ASN A 103 10.73 17.50 -4.74
C ASN A 103 11.03 16.13 -4.13
N PRO A 104 10.02 15.41 -3.65
CA PRO A 104 10.20 14.12 -2.98
C PRO A 104 10.45 12.95 -3.95
N LEU A 105 10.68 13.20 -5.24
CA LEU A 105 11.00 12.18 -6.26
C LEU A 105 12.50 12.28 -6.60
N GLY A 106 13.11 11.14 -6.93
CA GLY A 106 14.52 11.08 -7.32
C GLY A 106 15.37 10.23 -6.38
N TYR A 107 16.67 10.50 -6.35
CA TYR A 107 17.69 9.72 -5.62
C TYR A 107 17.75 10.10 -4.14
N TYR A 108 17.96 9.10 -3.26
CA TYR A 108 18.18 9.36 -1.83
C TYR A 108 18.98 8.21 -1.20
N ASP A 109 19.90 8.55 -0.29
CA ASP A 109 20.84 7.58 0.31
C ASP A 109 20.88 7.65 1.84
N THR A 110 19.97 8.39 2.49
CA THR A 110 19.97 8.57 3.95
C THR A 110 18.58 8.36 4.58
N GLU A 111 17.81 7.41 4.01
CA GLU A 111 16.45 7.11 4.49
C GLU A 111 16.49 6.40 5.87
N HIS A 112 15.48 6.70 6.69
CA HIS A 112 15.32 6.12 8.01
C HIS A 112 14.00 5.35 8.12
N THR A 113 14.04 4.20 8.76
CA THR A 113 12.83 3.47 9.18
C THR A 113 12.86 3.40 10.72
N LYS A 114 11.81 3.95 11.35
CA LYS A 114 11.72 4.03 12.82
C LYS A 114 13.00 4.62 13.46
N ASN A 115 13.47 5.71 12.86
CA ASN A 115 14.63 6.49 13.32
C ASN A 115 16.01 5.78 13.23
N VAL A 116 16.06 4.58 12.63
CA VAL A 116 17.32 3.90 12.32
C VAL A 116 17.56 4.00 10.83
N ARG A 117 18.78 4.33 10.41
CA ARG A 117 19.13 4.49 9.00
C ARG A 117 19.07 3.12 8.29
N ASP A 118 18.42 3.09 7.15
CA ASP A 118 18.37 1.90 6.29
C ASP A 118 19.67 1.78 5.49
N TRP A 119 20.18 0.54 5.35
CA TRP A 119 21.40 0.25 4.57
C TRP A 119 21.02 0.13 3.10
N LYS A 120 20.73 1.28 2.47
CA LYS A 120 20.30 1.31 1.06
C LYS A 120 20.47 2.69 0.44
N GLU A 121 20.39 2.70 -0.88
CA GLU A 121 20.13 3.91 -1.66
C GLU A 121 18.92 3.63 -2.56
N VAL A 122 18.18 4.68 -2.90
CA VAL A 122 16.89 4.54 -3.62
C VAL A 122 16.77 5.57 -4.74
N PHE A 123 15.91 5.26 -5.71
CA PHE A 123 15.47 6.23 -6.72
C PHE A 123 13.95 6.09 -6.87
N ASP A 124 13.21 7.17 -6.59
CA ASP A 124 11.74 7.21 -6.62
C ASP A 124 11.23 7.96 -7.84
N PHE A 125 10.20 7.42 -8.49
CA PHE A 125 9.48 8.13 -9.56
C PHE A 125 7.99 7.76 -9.55
N THR A 126 7.13 8.73 -9.91
CA THR A 126 5.69 8.51 -10.01
C THR A 126 5.34 7.89 -11.37
N VAL A 127 4.29 7.07 -11.39
CA VAL A 127 3.84 6.37 -12.61
C VAL A 127 3.05 7.28 -13.54
N ASP A 128 2.38 8.29 -13.00
CA ASP A 128 1.57 9.26 -13.76
C ASP A 128 2.03 10.70 -13.39
N PRO A 129 3.10 11.20 -14.03
CA PRO A 129 3.56 12.57 -13.73
C PRO A 129 2.62 13.62 -14.32
N PRO A 130 2.42 14.78 -13.65
CA PRO A 130 3.01 15.11 -12.36
C PRO A 130 2.32 14.41 -11.20
N LEU A 131 3.07 14.14 -10.13
CA LEU A 131 2.50 13.72 -8.86
C LEU A 131 1.92 14.97 -8.18
N VAL A 132 0.62 15.02 -7.99
CA VAL A 132 -0.06 16.16 -7.38
C VAL A 132 -0.46 15.78 -5.95
N ILE A 133 -0.01 16.54 -4.95
CA ILE A 133 -0.37 16.31 -3.55
C ILE A 133 -0.71 17.63 -2.86
N PRO A 134 -1.56 17.60 -1.80
CA PRO A 134 -1.84 18.81 -1.04
C PRO A 134 -0.59 19.35 -0.34
N ALA A 135 -0.43 20.66 -0.30
CA ALA A 135 0.64 21.29 0.47
C ALA A 135 0.45 21.01 1.97
N TYR A 136 1.56 20.82 2.68
CA TYR A 136 1.53 20.51 4.11
C TYR A 136 1.03 21.67 4.97
N GLU A 137 1.36 22.88 4.56
CA GLU A 137 0.96 24.09 5.32
C GLU A 137 -0.50 24.45 5.03
N SER A 138 -1.32 24.35 6.06
CA SER A 138 -2.74 24.65 5.98
C SER A 138 -3.03 26.13 6.20
N GLY A 139 -3.12 26.89 5.12
CA GLY A 139 -3.94 28.08 5.09
C GLY A 139 -5.38 27.70 4.74
N TYR A 140 -6.28 28.67 4.77
CA TYR A 140 -7.68 28.46 4.36
C TYR A 140 -7.84 28.16 2.87
N GLU A 141 -6.79 28.30 2.08
CA GLU A 141 -6.79 27.96 0.65
C GLU A 141 -5.98 26.67 0.43
N GLU A 142 -6.61 25.69 -0.17
CA GLU A 142 -5.94 24.44 -0.55
C GLU A 142 -4.98 24.70 -1.70
N THR A 143 -3.69 24.63 -1.40
CA THR A 143 -2.65 24.67 -2.41
C THR A 143 -2.22 23.26 -2.75
N PHE A 144 -2.00 23.00 -4.02
CA PHE A 144 -1.49 21.73 -4.52
C PHE A 144 -0.07 21.92 -5.02
N LEU A 145 0.76 20.93 -4.74
CA LEU A 145 2.15 20.89 -5.23
C LEU A 145 2.23 19.84 -6.33
N GLU A 146 2.86 20.19 -7.41
CA GLU A 146 3.10 19.30 -8.55
C GLU A 146 4.56 18.89 -8.56
N TYR A 147 4.83 17.60 -8.59
CA TYR A 147 6.18 17.05 -8.61
C TYR A 147 6.42 16.25 -9.88
N HIS A 148 7.52 16.50 -10.51
CA HIS A 148 7.92 15.83 -11.75
C HIS A 148 9.05 14.84 -11.50
N ASN A 149 9.06 13.76 -12.27
CA ASN A 149 10.13 12.78 -12.21
C ASN A 149 11.45 13.41 -12.59
N GLN A 150 12.51 13.12 -11.84
CA GLN A 150 13.86 13.56 -12.13
C GLN A 150 14.60 12.43 -12.86
N TRP A 151 14.90 12.60 -14.14
CA TRP A 151 15.58 11.55 -14.91
C TRP A 151 17.02 11.97 -15.23
N PRO A 152 17.99 11.02 -15.23
CA PRO A 152 19.36 11.34 -15.61
C PRO A 152 19.42 11.70 -17.10
N GLN A 153 19.98 12.87 -17.40
CA GLN A 153 20.05 13.39 -18.77
C GLN A 153 20.92 12.53 -19.69
N HIS A 154 21.94 11.88 -19.12
CA HIS A 154 22.91 11.11 -19.87
C HIS A 154 22.63 9.62 -19.93
N SER A 155 21.47 9.18 -19.41
CA SER A 155 21.07 7.76 -19.38
C SER A 155 19.59 7.63 -19.69
N PRO A 156 19.16 7.96 -20.91
CA PRO A 156 17.73 7.91 -21.26
C PRO A 156 17.16 6.50 -21.17
N GLU A 157 17.99 5.47 -21.30
CA GLU A 157 17.58 4.07 -21.22
C GLU A 157 16.99 3.69 -19.87
N LEU A 158 17.36 4.37 -18.78
CA LEU A 158 16.72 4.14 -17.46
C LEU A 158 15.24 4.56 -17.51
N ARG A 159 14.99 5.76 -18.02
CA ARG A 159 13.63 6.29 -18.17
C ARG A 159 12.77 5.36 -19.04
N GLU A 160 13.29 5.00 -20.22
CA GLU A 160 12.58 4.12 -21.16
C GLU A 160 12.22 2.77 -20.53
N ALA A 161 13.18 2.14 -19.84
CA ALA A 161 12.97 0.86 -19.16
C ALA A 161 11.93 0.99 -18.05
N CYS A 162 11.99 2.08 -17.26
CA CYS A 162 11.05 2.33 -16.18
C CYS A 162 9.63 2.59 -16.71
N GLU A 163 9.47 3.37 -17.76
CA GLU A 163 8.17 3.67 -18.37
C GLU A 163 7.53 2.41 -18.99
N GLU A 164 8.33 1.57 -19.65
CA GLU A 164 7.88 0.28 -20.17
C GLU A 164 7.40 -0.65 -19.03
N TYR A 165 8.23 -0.78 -18.01
CA TYR A 165 7.92 -1.60 -16.83
C TYR A 165 6.64 -1.12 -16.12
N VAL A 166 6.47 0.19 -15.94
CA VAL A 166 5.26 0.79 -15.35
C VAL A 166 4.02 0.40 -16.15
N LYS A 167 4.07 0.46 -17.48
CA LYS A 167 2.95 0.11 -18.37
C LYS A 167 2.47 -1.32 -18.09
N ASP A 168 3.42 -2.25 -17.90
CA ASP A 168 3.09 -3.66 -17.64
C ASP A 168 2.59 -3.85 -16.20
N LEU A 169 3.22 -3.18 -15.23
CA LEU A 169 2.81 -3.28 -13.82
C LEU A 169 1.44 -2.63 -13.57
N LYS A 170 1.05 -1.60 -14.32
CA LYS A 170 -0.31 -1.02 -14.25
C LYS A 170 -1.36 -2.06 -14.67
N LYS A 171 -1.09 -2.85 -15.71
CA LYS A 171 -2.00 -3.94 -16.12
C LYS A 171 -2.10 -4.99 -15.01
N LEU A 172 -0.95 -5.40 -14.46
CA LEU A 172 -0.92 -6.40 -13.39
C LEU A 172 -1.63 -5.88 -12.13
N SER A 173 -1.39 -4.61 -11.74
CA SER A 173 -2.02 -4.03 -10.54
C SER A 173 -3.55 -4.00 -10.67
N ASN A 174 -4.09 -3.64 -11.85
CA ASN A 174 -5.53 -3.65 -12.09
C ASN A 174 -6.11 -5.06 -11.93
N LYS A 175 -5.44 -6.06 -12.51
CA LYS A 175 -5.86 -7.47 -12.38
C LYS A 175 -5.84 -7.95 -10.92
N LEU A 176 -4.79 -7.57 -10.17
CA LEU A 176 -4.68 -7.96 -8.75
C LEU A 176 -5.79 -7.30 -7.91
N LEU A 177 -6.10 -6.01 -8.16
CA LEU A 177 -7.17 -5.31 -7.44
C LEU A 177 -8.55 -5.89 -7.78
N GLU A 178 -8.75 -6.32 -9.04
CA GLU A 178 -9.96 -7.04 -9.45
C GLU A 178 -10.10 -8.35 -8.66
N LEU A 179 -9.03 -9.14 -8.58
CA LEU A 179 -9.02 -10.41 -7.82
C LEU A 179 -9.23 -10.16 -6.31
N ILE A 180 -8.63 -9.09 -5.76
CA ILE A 180 -8.82 -8.70 -4.35
C ILE A 180 -10.28 -8.30 -4.11
N SER A 181 -10.89 -7.51 -5.02
CA SER A 181 -12.32 -7.15 -4.92
C SER A 181 -13.18 -8.41 -4.86
N LEU A 182 -13.00 -9.32 -5.82
CA LEU A 182 -13.73 -10.59 -5.86
C LEU A 182 -13.49 -11.43 -4.60
N SER A 183 -12.27 -11.45 -4.08
CA SER A 183 -11.94 -12.21 -2.87
C SER A 183 -12.60 -11.65 -1.61
N LEU A 184 -13.00 -10.37 -1.63
CA LEU A 184 -13.78 -9.71 -0.59
C LEU A 184 -15.29 -9.83 -0.84
N ASN A 185 -15.72 -10.58 -1.85
CA ASN A 185 -17.10 -10.73 -2.31
C ASN A 185 -17.68 -9.40 -2.83
N LEU A 186 -16.83 -8.54 -3.39
CA LEU A 186 -17.23 -7.27 -4.00
C LEU A 186 -17.27 -7.39 -5.52
N PRO A 187 -17.95 -6.48 -6.22
CA PRO A 187 -17.85 -6.42 -7.69
C PRO A 187 -16.37 -6.30 -8.13
N ALA A 188 -16.01 -6.94 -9.24
CA ALA A 188 -14.64 -6.99 -9.74
C ALA A 188 -14.00 -5.59 -9.87
N ASN A 189 -14.79 -4.61 -10.34
CA ASN A 189 -14.32 -3.24 -10.58
C ASN A 189 -14.47 -2.30 -9.36
N ARG A 190 -14.77 -2.84 -8.15
CA ARG A 190 -15.10 -2.02 -6.97
C ARG A 190 -13.97 -1.08 -6.56
N LEU A 191 -12.72 -1.50 -6.74
CA LEU A 191 -11.56 -0.71 -6.34
C LEU A 191 -11.01 0.17 -7.47
N GLU A 192 -11.47 -0.04 -8.72
CA GLU A 192 -11.00 0.71 -9.89
C GLU A 192 -11.17 2.23 -9.76
N PRO A 193 -12.32 2.76 -9.29
CA PRO A 193 -12.49 4.22 -9.19
C PRO A 193 -11.44 4.92 -8.33
N PHE A 194 -10.88 4.23 -7.33
CA PHE A 194 -9.87 4.80 -6.45
C PHE A 194 -8.52 5.04 -7.14
N LEU A 195 -8.31 4.40 -8.30
CA LEU A 195 -7.06 4.51 -9.07
C LEU A 195 -7.10 5.63 -10.12
N LYS A 196 -8.22 6.27 -10.32
CA LYS A 196 -8.27 7.43 -11.21
C LYS A 196 -7.41 8.56 -10.56
N ASP A 197 -6.47 9.10 -11.33
CA ASP A 197 -5.52 10.13 -10.85
C ASP A 197 -4.70 9.67 -9.62
N GLN A 198 -4.26 8.42 -9.65
CA GLN A 198 -3.57 7.73 -8.57
C GLN A 198 -2.23 8.35 -8.18
N THR A 199 -1.82 8.17 -6.93
CA THR A 199 -0.51 8.61 -6.43
C THR A 199 0.50 7.45 -6.37
N THR A 200 0.32 6.47 -7.23
CA THR A 200 1.20 5.29 -7.37
C THR A 200 2.62 5.70 -7.76
N PHE A 201 3.60 5.08 -7.16
CA PHE A 201 5.00 5.34 -7.47
C PHE A 201 5.82 4.05 -7.45
N VAL A 202 6.97 4.12 -8.10
CA VAL A 202 7.94 3.02 -8.15
C VAL A 202 9.21 3.48 -7.43
N ARG A 203 9.81 2.55 -6.73
CA ARG A 203 11.11 2.76 -6.10
C ARG A 203 12.10 1.72 -6.62
N LEU A 204 13.23 2.19 -7.08
CA LEU A 204 14.38 1.32 -7.33
C LEU A 204 15.19 1.30 -6.04
N ASN A 205 15.48 0.13 -5.48
CA ASN A 205 16.32 -0.03 -4.29
C ASN A 205 17.61 -0.73 -4.67
N HIS A 206 18.71 -0.23 -4.13
CA HIS A 206 20.01 -0.88 -4.16
C HIS A 206 20.54 -1.04 -2.74
N TYR A 207 20.98 -2.25 -2.39
CA TYR A 207 21.55 -2.60 -1.10
C TYR A 207 22.97 -3.09 -1.34
N SER A 208 23.97 -2.28 -1.02
CA SER A 208 25.39 -2.67 -1.15
C SER A 208 25.74 -3.74 -0.10
N PRO A 209 26.81 -4.53 -0.31
CA PRO A 209 27.28 -5.46 0.71
C PRO A 209 27.53 -4.74 2.04
N CYS A 210 27.04 -5.33 3.11
CA CYS A 210 27.11 -4.73 4.45
C CYS A 210 28.16 -5.46 5.30
N PRO A 211 29.11 -4.74 5.90
CA PRO A 211 30.17 -5.39 6.70
C PRO A 211 29.65 -6.05 7.98
N ALA A 212 28.45 -5.66 8.44
CA ALA A 212 27.86 -6.17 9.69
C ALA A 212 26.37 -6.45 9.50
N PRO A 213 25.97 -7.46 8.66
CA PRO A 213 24.56 -7.72 8.33
C PRO A 213 23.73 -8.24 9.52
N ASP A 214 24.36 -8.61 10.61
CA ASP A 214 23.71 -8.99 11.87
C ASP A 214 23.31 -7.77 12.73
N LEU A 215 23.83 -6.58 12.39
CA LEU A 215 23.53 -5.34 13.13
C LEU A 215 22.63 -4.38 12.36
N ALA A 216 22.58 -4.48 11.02
CA ALA A 216 21.89 -3.52 10.15
C ALA A 216 20.81 -4.19 9.31
N LEU A 217 19.86 -3.39 8.86
CA LEU A 217 18.81 -3.82 7.92
C LEU A 217 18.84 -2.94 6.65
N GLY A 218 18.57 -3.53 5.51
CA GLY A 218 18.35 -2.81 4.25
C GLY A 218 17.11 -1.93 4.34
N VAL A 219 16.04 -2.48 4.94
CA VAL A 219 14.85 -1.71 5.33
C VAL A 219 14.44 -2.19 6.72
N GLY A 220 14.29 -1.27 7.65
CA GLY A 220 13.78 -1.56 8.99
C GLY A 220 12.34 -2.06 8.95
N ARG A 221 11.89 -2.70 10.03
CA ARG A 221 10.54 -3.27 10.12
C ARG A 221 9.45 -2.22 9.90
N ARG A 222 8.55 -2.49 8.97
CA ARG A 222 7.50 -1.54 8.57
C ARG A 222 6.28 -2.27 7.99
N LYS A 223 5.18 -1.54 7.89
CA LYS A 223 4.02 -1.89 7.07
C LYS A 223 3.96 -0.91 5.90
N ASP A 224 3.39 -1.31 4.78
CA ASP A 224 3.22 -0.41 3.64
C ASP A 224 1.92 0.39 3.79
N ALA A 225 2.03 1.70 3.65
CA ALA A 225 0.92 2.64 3.86
C ALA A 225 -0.11 2.62 2.73
N GLY A 226 0.27 2.17 1.52
CA GLY A 226 -0.57 2.15 0.34
C GLY A 226 -1.64 1.06 0.33
N ALA A 227 -2.25 0.86 -0.83
CA ALA A 227 -3.27 -0.19 -1.01
C ALA A 227 -2.61 -1.56 -1.23
N LEU A 228 -1.67 -1.63 -2.17
CA LEU A 228 -1.03 -2.87 -2.59
C LEU A 228 0.40 -2.59 -2.98
N THR A 229 1.29 -3.53 -2.72
CA THR A 229 2.67 -3.47 -3.23
C THR A 229 2.90 -4.66 -4.16
N ILE A 230 3.50 -4.40 -5.31
CA ILE A 230 3.97 -5.42 -6.28
C ILE A 230 5.48 -5.30 -6.29
N LEU A 231 6.17 -6.30 -5.72
CA LEU A 231 7.60 -6.23 -5.51
C LEU A 231 8.33 -7.23 -6.41
N ALA A 232 9.22 -6.73 -7.26
CA ALA A 232 10.25 -7.54 -7.90
C ALA A 232 11.49 -7.57 -7.00
N GLN A 233 12.08 -8.73 -6.78
CA GLN A 233 13.39 -8.87 -6.15
C GLN A 233 14.32 -9.67 -7.05
N ASP A 234 15.63 -9.50 -6.86
CA ASP A 234 16.65 -10.27 -7.57
C ASP A 234 16.76 -11.71 -6.99
N ASP A 235 17.74 -12.47 -7.47
CA ASP A 235 17.98 -13.86 -7.03
C ASP A 235 18.68 -13.96 -5.66
N VAL A 236 19.18 -12.85 -5.13
CA VAL A 236 19.77 -12.80 -3.78
C VAL A 236 18.68 -12.66 -2.73
N GLY A 237 17.72 -11.78 -2.97
CA GLY A 237 16.59 -11.54 -2.09
C GLY A 237 16.97 -10.73 -0.86
N GLY A 238 16.25 -10.94 0.23
CA GLY A 238 16.47 -10.23 1.49
C GLY A 238 15.20 -9.95 2.26
N LEU A 239 14.05 -10.04 1.59
CA LEU A 239 12.76 -9.77 2.23
C LEU A 239 12.46 -10.81 3.31
N GLU A 240 12.07 -10.33 4.49
CA GLU A 240 11.49 -11.14 5.57
C GLU A 240 10.12 -10.60 5.93
N VAL A 241 9.15 -11.50 6.08
CA VAL A 241 7.76 -11.20 6.44
C VAL A 241 7.49 -11.78 7.83
N LYS A 242 6.83 -11.01 8.67
CA LYS A 242 6.49 -11.43 10.03
C LYS A 242 5.24 -12.31 9.98
N ARG A 243 5.37 -13.58 10.34
CA ARG A 243 4.25 -14.53 10.32
C ARG A 243 3.24 -14.17 11.40
N LYS A 244 1.96 -14.12 11.04
CA LYS A 244 0.89 -13.65 11.93
C LYS A 244 0.64 -14.58 13.13
N THR A 245 0.86 -15.88 12.95
CA THR A 245 0.50 -16.90 13.97
C THR A 245 1.43 -16.89 15.18
N ASP A 246 2.71 -16.59 15.00
CA ASP A 246 3.72 -16.69 16.07
C ASP A 246 4.73 -15.54 16.10
N GLY A 247 4.60 -14.60 15.15
CA GLY A 247 5.51 -13.45 15.08
C GLY A 247 6.90 -13.76 14.53
N ALA A 248 7.14 -14.99 14.03
CA ALA A 248 8.44 -15.37 13.46
C ALA A 248 8.71 -14.62 12.15
N TRP A 249 9.96 -14.24 11.93
CA TRP A 249 10.40 -13.64 10.66
C TRP A 249 10.69 -14.75 9.66
N ILE A 250 9.98 -14.74 8.54
CA ILE A 250 10.06 -15.76 7.48
C ILE A 250 10.74 -15.15 6.26
N PHE A 251 11.87 -15.71 5.87
CA PHE A 251 12.60 -15.30 4.67
C PHE A 251 11.78 -15.67 3.42
N VAL A 252 11.57 -14.70 2.53
CA VAL A 252 10.88 -14.93 1.26
C VAL A 252 11.91 -15.34 0.21
N LYS A 253 11.96 -16.63 -0.04
CA LYS A 253 12.90 -17.20 -1.02
C LYS A 253 12.58 -16.63 -2.42
N PRO A 254 13.60 -16.10 -3.13
CA PRO A 254 13.39 -15.67 -4.50
C PRO A 254 12.89 -16.80 -5.40
N THR A 255 11.84 -16.53 -6.15
CA THR A 255 11.33 -17.41 -7.21
C THR A 255 11.58 -16.73 -8.55
N PRO A 256 12.22 -17.41 -9.51
CA PRO A 256 12.50 -16.78 -10.81
C PRO A 256 11.24 -16.19 -11.44
N ASN A 257 11.35 -14.95 -11.88
CA ASN A 257 10.29 -14.20 -12.55
C ASN A 257 8.98 -14.04 -11.73
N ALA A 258 8.96 -14.34 -10.44
CA ALA A 258 7.78 -14.07 -9.62
C ALA A 258 7.75 -12.61 -9.14
N PHE A 259 6.55 -12.11 -8.85
CA PHE A 259 6.37 -10.90 -8.04
C PHE A 259 5.85 -11.30 -6.66
N ILE A 260 6.30 -10.57 -5.64
CA ILE A 260 5.78 -10.66 -4.29
C ILE A 260 4.71 -9.59 -4.15
N ILE A 261 3.54 -9.99 -3.66
CA ILE A 261 2.38 -9.12 -3.50
C ILE A 261 2.09 -8.99 -2.01
N ASN A 262 1.87 -7.77 -1.53
CA ASN A 262 1.37 -7.60 -0.16
C ASN A 262 0.27 -6.55 -0.10
N VAL A 263 -0.72 -6.82 0.74
CA VAL A 263 -1.77 -5.85 1.05
C VAL A 263 -1.19 -4.80 2.01
N GLY A 264 -1.51 -3.55 1.74
CA GLY A 264 -1.06 -2.44 2.57
C GLY A 264 -2.15 -1.94 3.51
N ASP A 265 -1.83 -0.87 4.23
CA ASP A 265 -2.70 -0.28 5.25
C ASP A 265 -4.07 0.14 4.71
N ILE A 266 -4.13 0.62 3.46
CA ILE A 266 -5.39 1.04 2.84
C ILE A 266 -6.33 -0.17 2.65
N ILE A 267 -5.82 -1.30 2.11
CA ILE A 267 -6.64 -2.52 1.97
C ILE A 267 -7.07 -3.02 3.36
N GLN A 268 -6.22 -2.91 4.37
CA GLN A 268 -6.61 -3.27 5.75
C GLN A 268 -7.81 -2.44 6.21
N VAL A 269 -7.78 -1.12 6.01
CA VAL A 269 -8.89 -0.22 6.40
C VAL A 269 -10.14 -0.50 5.55
N TRP A 270 -10.00 -0.54 4.23
CA TRP A 270 -11.12 -0.80 3.30
C TRP A 270 -11.82 -2.13 3.60
N SER A 271 -11.04 -3.17 3.93
CA SER A 271 -11.59 -4.50 4.24
C SER A 271 -12.07 -4.64 5.69
N ASN A 272 -12.00 -3.57 6.50
CA ASN A 272 -12.39 -3.57 7.92
C ASN A 272 -11.65 -4.68 8.70
N ASP A 273 -10.34 -4.80 8.49
CA ASP A 273 -9.44 -5.82 9.07
C ASP A 273 -9.66 -7.26 8.54
N ALA A 274 -10.45 -7.47 7.48
CA ALA A 274 -10.52 -8.80 6.88
C ALA A 274 -9.15 -9.23 6.31
N TYR A 275 -8.40 -8.27 5.77
CA TYR A 275 -7.02 -8.46 5.30
C TYR A 275 -6.12 -7.48 6.05
N GLU A 276 -5.09 -8.00 6.68
CA GLU A 276 -4.20 -7.22 7.53
C GLU A 276 -2.89 -6.88 6.80
N SER A 277 -2.48 -5.62 6.83
CA SER A 277 -1.15 -5.17 6.45
C SER A 277 -0.14 -5.75 7.44
N VAL A 278 0.90 -6.41 6.95
CA VAL A 278 1.81 -7.22 7.77
C VAL A 278 3.20 -6.61 7.82
N GLU A 279 3.82 -6.64 9.00
CA GLU A 279 5.19 -6.17 9.16
C GLU A 279 6.17 -6.99 8.31
N HIS A 280 7.05 -6.28 7.62
CA HIS A 280 8.13 -6.87 6.83
C HIS A 280 9.39 -6.02 6.98
N ARG A 281 10.55 -6.60 6.61
CA ARG A 281 11.85 -5.92 6.67
C ARG A 281 12.76 -6.51 5.59
N VAL A 282 13.89 -5.86 5.31
CA VAL A 282 14.86 -6.37 4.34
C VAL A 282 16.21 -6.57 5.03
N ARG A 283 16.73 -7.79 4.97
CA ARG A 283 18.09 -8.12 5.39
C ARG A 283 19.08 -7.71 4.32
N VAL A 284 20.30 -7.45 4.74
CA VAL A 284 21.43 -7.19 3.84
C VAL A 284 22.38 -8.38 3.85
N ASN A 285 23.21 -8.45 2.82
CA ASN A 285 24.18 -9.52 2.59
C ASN A 285 25.59 -8.96 2.81
N SER A 286 26.49 -9.78 3.31
CA SER A 286 27.88 -9.35 3.54
C SER A 286 28.75 -9.34 2.29
N THR A 287 28.36 -10.07 1.25
CA THR A 287 29.21 -10.31 0.07
C THR A 287 28.56 -9.93 -1.25
N LYS A 288 27.24 -9.90 -1.31
CA LYS A 288 26.48 -9.64 -2.54
C LYS A 288 25.66 -8.38 -2.39
N GLU A 289 25.67 -7.54 -3.41
CA GLU A 289 24.69 -6.47 -3.55
C GLU A 289 23.32 -7.06 -3.91
N THR A 290 22.25 -6.32 -3.62
CA THR A 290 20.87 -6.78 -3.85
C THR A 290 20.05 -5.63 -4.42
N PHE A 291 19.12 -5.97 -5.30
CA PHE A 291 18.20 -5.00 -5.92
C PHE A 291 16.76 -5.44 -5.71
N SER A 292 15.90 -4.46 -5.46
CA SER A 292 14.46 -4.71 -5.43
C SER A 292 13.69 -3.52 -5.99
N ILE A 293 12.54 -3.80 -6.61
CA ILE A 293 11.76 -2.76 -7.30
C ILE A 293 10.29 -2.90 -6.86
N PRO A 294 9.89 -2.24 -5.75
CA PRO A 294 8.49 -2.18 -5.38
C PRO A 294 7.72 -1.14 -6.20
N PHE A 295 6.54 -1.53 -6.65
CA PHE A 295 5.52 -0.71 -7.28
C PHE A 295 4.42 -0.52 -6.23
N PHE A 296 4.31 0.68 -5.66
CA PHE A 296 3.38 1.00 -4.57
C PHE A 296 2.08 1.55 -5.14
N VAL A 297 1.03 0.72 -5.14
CA VAL A 297 -0.29 1.10 -5.65
C VAL A 297 -1.00 1.94 -4.61
N ASN A 298 -1.27 3.19 -4.96
CA ASN A 298 -1.90 4.17 -4.07
C ASN A 298 -3.10 4.82 -4.78
N PRO A 299 -4.18 5.11 -4.06
CA PRO A 299 -5.32 5.79 -4.68
C PRO A 299 -5.01 7.26 -4.97
N ALA A 300 -5.93 7.91 -5.63
CA ALA A 300 -5.91 9.36 -5.83
C ALA A 300 -5.96 10.08 -4.47
N HIS A 301 -5.23 11.18 -4.34
CA HIS A 301 -5.22 11.93 -3.09
C HIS A 301 -6.49 12.77 -2.87
N TYR A 302 -7.28 13.05 -3.91
CA TYR A 302 -8.43 13.96 -3.84
C TYR A 302 -9.80 13.28 -4.05
N THR A 303 -9.85 11.99 -4.31
CA THR A 303 -11.13 11.29 -4.49
C THR A 303 -11.76 11.00 -3.12
N VAL A 304 -12.98 11.47 -2.90
CA VAL A 304 -13.73 11.11 -1.69
C VAL A 304 -14.28 9.70 -1.88
N VAL A 305 -13.92 8.82 -0.98
CA VAL A 305 -14.50 7.48 -0.93
C VAL A 305 -15.70 7.57 0.02
N GLU A 306 -16.86 7.88 -0.55
CA GLU A 306 -18.11 7.79 0.19
C GLU A 306 -18.59 6.34 0.15
N PRO A 307 -19.21 5.85 1.25
CA PRO A 307 -19.93 4.58 1.17
C PRO A 307 -20.95 4.67 0.03
N LEU A 308 -20.94 3.69 -0.86
CA LEU A 308 -21.93 3.69 -1.96
C LEU A 308 -23.34 3.67 -1.34
N ALA A 309 -24.09 4.74 -1.55
CA ALA A 309 -25.46 4.90 -1.03
C ALA A 309 -26.40 3.74 -1.45
N GLU A 310 -26.02 3.01 -2.47
CA GLU A 310 -26.76 1.87 -3.04
C GLU A 310 -26.79 0.65 -2.09
N LEU A 311 -25.91 0.56 -1.13
CA LEU A 311 -25.87 -0.57 -0.18
C LEU A 311 -26.49 -0.22 1.19
N THR A 312 -26.87 1.02 1.43
CA THR A 312 -27.88 1.40 2.40
C THR A 312 -29.31 1.06 1.93
N UNK A 313 -29.32 0.72 0.82
CA UNK A 313 -30.54 0.36 0.22
C UNK A 313 -31.21 -0.89 0.74
N UNK A 314 -30.57 -1.68 1.30
CA UNK A 314 -31.17 -2.76 1.95
C UNK A 314 -31.97 -2.29 3.15
N UNK A 315 -31.55 -1.43 3.54
CA UNK A 315 -32.23 -0.75 4.54
C UNK A 315 -33.27 0.17 3.96
N UNK A 316 -32.95 0.55 2.97
CA UNK A 316 -33.80 1.36 2.23
C UNK A 316 -34.98 0.58 1.62
N UNK A 317 -34.80 -0.44 1.38
CA UNK A 317 -35.87 -1.27 0.96
C UNK A 317 -36.89 -1.51 2.05
N UNK A 318 -36.47 -1.54 3.01
CA UNK A 318 -37.32 -1.63 4.13
C UNK A 318 -37.94 -0.28 4.46
N UNK A 319 -37.23 0.57 4.12
CA UNK A 319 -37.68 1.90 4.28
C UNK A 319 -38.58 2.33 3.14
N UNK A 320 -38.39 1.77 2.24
CA UNK A 320 -39.19 2.10 1.14
C UNK A 320 -40.65 1.68 1.26
N UNK A 321 -40.76 0.76 1.88
CA UNK A 321 -42.07 0.34 2.22
C UNK A 321 -42.76 1.27 3.22
N UNK A 322 -42.07 1.80 3.83
CA UNK A 322 -42.55 2.77 4.76
C UNK A 322 -42.63 4.12 4.15
N UNK A 323 -41.90 4.30 3.27
CA UNK A 323 -41.86 5.56 2.63
C UNK A 323 -43.01 5.83 1.61
N UNK A 324 -43.56 4.90 1.27
CA UNK A 324 -44.66 5.07 0.39
C UNK A 324 -45.79 5.88 0.97
N UNK A 325 -45.82 5.82 2.08
CA UNK A 325 -46.80 6.59 2.77
C UNK A 325 -46.43 8.03 2.89
N UNK A 326 -45.35 8.28 2.78
CA UNK A 326 -44.84 9.61 2.94
C UNK A 326 -44.63 10.34 1.64
N UNK A 327 -44.81 9.80 0.73
CA UNK A 327 -44.57 10.37 -0.55
C UNK A 327 -45.38 11.60 -0.90
N UNK A 328 -46.30 11.75 -0.34
CA UNK A 328 -47.09 12.88 -0.61
C UNK A 328 -46.53 14.16 -0.03
N UNK A 329 -45.84 14.13 0.79
CA UNK A 329 -45.23 15.26 1.38
C UNK A 329 -43.92 15.62 0.76
N UNK A 330 -43.41 14.90 0.13
CA UNK A 330 -42.11 15.11 -0.45
C UNK A 330 -42.06 15.95 -1.71
N UNK A 331 -42.98 16.13 -2.24
CA UNK A 331 -42.97 16.90 -3.42
C UNK A 331 -42.63 18.38 -3.16
N UNK A 332 -42.84 18.78 -2.12
CA UNK A 332 -42.53 20.12 -1.81
C UNK A 332 -41.08 20.29 -1.40
N UNK A 333 -40.60 19.48 -1.05
CA UNK A 333 -39.23 19.48 -0.70
C UNK A 333 -38.30 19.27 -1.88
N UNK A 334 -38.70 18.83 -2.80
CA UNK A 334 -37.89 18.66 -3.96
C UNK A 334 -37.51 19.94 -4.63
N UNK A 335 -38.20 20.78 -4.55
CA UNK A 335 -37.86 22.04 -5.09
C UNK A 335 -36.80 22.75 -4.28
N UNK A 336 -36.82 22.57 -3.22
CA UNK A 336 -35.81 23.13 -2.40
C UNK A 336 -34.48 22.39 -2.53
N UNK A 337 -34.53 21.37 -2.82
CA UNK A 337 -33.34 20.61 -3.00
C UNK A 337 -32.65 20.89 -4.32
N UNK A 338 -33.24 21.24 -5.12
CA UNK A 338 -32.64 21.63 -6.34
C UNK A 338 -31.86 22.91 -6.23
N UNK A 339 -32.26 23.63 -5.48
CA UNK A 339 -31.55 24.81 -5.25
C UNK A 339 -30.31 24.60 -4.41
N UNK A 340 -30.35 23.81 -3.77
CA UNK A 340 -29.21 23.45 -3.00
C UNK A 340 -28.19 22.65 -3.80
N UNK A 341 -28.54 22.11 -4.64
CA UNK A 341 -27.64 21.38 -5.46
C UNK A 341 -26.80 22.25 -6.35
N UNK A 342 -27.21 23.24 -6.57
CA UNK A 342 -26.46 24.15 -7.31
C UNK A 342 -25.39 24.83 -6.49
N UNK A 343 -25.57 24.89 -5.44
CA UNK A 343 -24.62 25.48 -4.60
C UNK A 343 -23.54 24.50 -4.16
N UNK A 344 -23.73 23.46 -4.26
CA UNK A 344 -22.80 22.46 -3.95
C UNK A 344 -21.80 22.18 -5.02
N UNK A 345 -21.93 22.53 -5.90
CA UNK A 345 -21.02 22.38 -6.91
C UNK A 345 -19.78 23.21 -6.77
N UNK A 346 -19.81 23.79 -5.99
CA UNK A 346 -18.67 24.54 -5.82
C UNK A 346 -17.73 24.02 -4.83
N ASN A 347 -17.88 22.94 -4.30
CA ASN A 347 -16.76 22.47 -3.48
C ASN A 347 -16.52 20.99 -3.77
N PRO A 348 -15.67 20.67 -4.72
CA PRO A 348 -15.28 19.27 -4.81
C PRO A 348 -14.54 18.91 -3.52
N ALA A 349 -14.92 17.78 -2.96
CA ALA A 349 -14.16 17.19 -1.87
C ALA A 349 -12.78 16.80 -2.43
N HIS A 350 -11.77 17.53 -2.09
CA HIS A 350 -10.43 17.44 -2.70
C HIS A 350 -9.56 16.31 -2.13
N TYR A 351 -10.14 15.35 -1.40
CA TYR A 351 -9.30 14.38 -0.70
C TYR A 351 -9.92 12.98 -0.73
N THR A 352 -9.12 11.97 -1.03
CA THR A 352 -9.53 10.58 -0.82
C THR A 352 -9.59 10.32 0.69
N VAL A 353 -10.76 9.94 1.17
CA VAL A 353 -10.93 9.46 2.54
C VAL A 353 -10.76 7.93 2.53
N VAL A 354 -9.81 7.43 3.31
CA VAL A 354 -9.62 6.00 3.50
C VAL A 354 -10.42 5.58 4.74
N GLU A 355 -11.43 4.75 4.53
CA GLU A 355 -12.32 4.26 5.59
C GLU A 355 -12.80 2.84 5.24
N PRO A 356 -13.35 2.09 6.20
CA PRO A 356 -13.88 0.76 5.90
C PRO A 356 -14.98 0.84 4.85
N LEU A 357 -14.92 -0.04 3.85
CA LEU A 357 -15.93 -0.09 2.78
C LEU A 357 -17.29 -0.48 3.38
N ALA A 358 -18.33 0.25 3.02
CA ALA A 358 -19.68 0.03 3.56
C ALA A 358 -20.17 -1.40 3.33
N GLU A 359 -19.78 -2.00 2.21
CA GLU A 359 -20.14 -3.38 1.84
C GLU A 359 -19.53 -4.42 2.80
N LEU A 360 -18.50 -4.04 3.54
CA LEU A 360 -17.77 -4.95 4.44
C LEU A 360 -18.05 -4.63 5.92
N THR A 361 -19.01 -3.74 6.19
CA THR A 361 -19.42 -3.35 7.53
C THR A 361 -20.93 -3.56 7.75
N ASN A 362 -21.34 -3.84 8.96
CA ASN A 362 -22.75 -3.99 9.35
C ASN A 362 -22.85 -3.95 10.90
N GLU A 363 -24.03 -4.16 11.46
CA GLU A 363 -24.25 -4.14 12.91
C GLU A 363 -23.40 -5.18 13.66
N GLN A 364 -23.15 -6.35 13.05
CA GLN A 364 -22.32 -7.41 13.64
C GLN A 364 -20.82 -7.20 13.38
N ASN A 365 -20.47 -6.38 12.38
CA ASN A 365 -19.10 -6.03 12.03
C ASN A 365 -19.01 -4.52 11.74
N PRO A 366 -19.16 -3.68 12.78
CA PRO A 366 -19.17 -2.22 12.59
C PRO A 366 -17.82 -1.69 12.08
N PRO A 367 -17.80 -0.48 11.49
CA PRO A 367 -16.55 0.12 11.04
C PRO A 367 -15.54 0.21 12.18
N LYS A 368 -14.35 -0.35 11.98
CA LYS A 368 -13.26 -0.35 12.99
C LYS A 368 -12.37 0.89 12.90
N TYR A 369 -12.50 1.66 11.84
CA TYR A 369 -11.67 2.84 11.61
C TYR A 369 -12.54 4.06 11.33
N LYS A 370 -12.09 5.22 11.81
CA LYS A 370 -12.57 6.52 11.33
C LYS A 370 -11.88 6.79 9.99
N GLY A 371 -12.61 7.37 9.07
CA GLY A 371 -12.04 7.76 7.78
C GLY A 371 -10.91 8.79 7.96
N TYR A 372 -9.91 8.71 7.11
CA TYR A 372 -8.80 9.68 7.07
C TYR A 372 -8.50 10.09 5.64
N ASN A 373 -7.97 11.29 5.49
CA ASN A 373 -7.60 11.85 4.20
C ASN A 373 -6.28 11.21 3.73
N TRP A 374 -6.31 10.51 2.58
CA TRP A 374 -5.14 9.83 2.04
C TRP A 374 -4.02 10.82 1.68
N GLY A 375 -4.35 11.92 0.99
CA GLY A 375 -3.34 12.90 0.57
C GLY A 375 -2.56 13.47 1.75
N LYS A 376 -3.24 13.85 2.83
CA LYS A 376 -2.61 14.35 4.07
C LYS A 376 -1.79 13.27 4.76
N PHE A 377 -2.32 12.06 4.85
CA PHE A 377 -1.61 10.90 5.44
C PHE A 377 -0.33 10.61 4.66
N PHE A 378 -0.42 10.53 3.34
CA PHE A 378 0.70 10.26 2.43
C PHE A 378 1.78 11.35 2.56
N ALA A 379 1.38 12.63 2.49
CA ALA A 379 2.30 13.77 2.62
C ALA A 379 3.05 13.72 3.96
N THR A 380 2.32 13.53 5.07
CA THR A 380 2.91 13.42 6.42
C THR A 380 3.95 12.30 6.48
N ARG A 381 3.59 11.12 5.95
CA ARG A 381 4.50 9.96 5.93
C ARG A 381 5.74 10.22 5.07
N LYS A 382 5.56 10.86 3.91
CA LYS A 382 6.68 11.10 2.97
C LYS A 382 7.65 12.15 3.51
N TYR A 383 7.15 13.24 4.09
CA TYR A 383 8.01 14.28 4.68
C TYR A 383 8.80 13.77 5.88
N SER A 384 8.26 12.86 6.67
CA SER A 384 8.97 12.31 7.84
C SER A 384 10.20 11.46 7.46
N ASN A 385 10.30 11.00 6.22
CA ASN A 385 11.46 10.23 5.76
C ASN A 385 12.75 11.07 5.67
N PHE A 386 12.62 12.41 5.67
CA PHE A 386 13.76 13.33 5.59
C PHE A 386 14.33 13.69 6.98
N LYS A 387 13.59 13.44 8.05
CA LYS A 387 13.98 13.86 9.41
C LYS A 387 13.77 12.73 10.42
N LYS A 388 14.68 12.67 11.40
CA LYS A 388 14.44 11.86 12.58
C LYS A 388 13.32 12.53 13.40
N LEU A 389 12.32 11.78 13.79
CA LEU A 389 11.19 12.29 14.54
C LEU A 389 11.36 12.03 16.04
N GLU A 390 10.89 12.97 16.86
CA GLU A 390 10.85 12.79 18.33
C GLU A 390 9.68 11.89 18.76
N VAL A 391 8.65 11.81 17.90
CA VAL A 391 7.45 11.00 18.14
C VAL A 391 7.24 10.03 16.98
N GLU A 392 6.48 8.98 17.22
CA GLU A 392 6.15 8.02 16.17
C GLU A 392 5.36 8.70 15.05
N ASN A 393 5.71 8.38 13.80
CA ASN A 393 5.00 8.86 12.62
C ASN A 393 3.56 8.35 12.59
N ILE A 394 2.67 9.06 11.89
CA ILE A 394 1.25 8.70 11.76
C ILE A 394 1.08 7.28 11.22
N GLN A 395 0.19 6.51 11.83
CA GLN A 395 -0.11 5.11 11.51
C GLN A 395 -1.63 4.92 11.44
N ILE A 396 -2.10 3.88 10.76
CA ILE A 396 -3.55 3.61 10.67
C ILE A 396 -4.20 3.32 12.02
N TYR A 397 -3.48 2.76 12.98
CA TYR A 397 -4.08 2.48 14.30
C TYR A 397 -4.47 3.76 15.06
N HIS A 398 -3.92 4.94 14.70
CA HIS A 398 -4.36 6.22 15.28
C HIS A 398 -5.81 6.55 14.88
N PHE A 399 -6.32 5.92 13.83
CA PHE A 399 -7.70 6.09 13.34
C PHE A 399 -8.61 4.94 13.78
N LYS A 400 -8.09 3.96 14.53
CA LYS A 400 -8.93 2.86 15.04
C LYS A 400 -10.00 3.41 15.98
N GLN A 401 -11.23 2.97 15.80
CA GLN A 401 -12.32 3.32 16.72
C GLN A 401 -12.17 2.49 18.00
N PRO A 402 -12.47 3.06 19.18
CA PRO A 402 -12.48 2.28 20.41
C PRO A 402 -13.48 1.14 20.25
N GLU A 403 -13.10 -0.08 20.63
CA GLU A 403 -14.06 -1.18 20.72
C GLU A 403 -15.13 -0.76 21.75
N GLU A 404 -16.40 -0.73 21.35
CA GLU A 404 -17.48 -0.57 22.30
C GLU A 404 -17.42 -1.77 23.27
N ARG A 405 -17.01 -1.50 24.50
CA ARG A 405 -17.11 -2.52 25.56
C ARG A 405 -18.58 -2.89 25.66
N LYS A 406 -18.88 -4.14 25.41
CA LYS A 406 -20.24 -4.64 25.61
C LYS A 406 -20.62 -4.29 27.06
N ILE A 407 -21.66 -3.50 27.22
CA ILE A 407 -22.16 -3.01 28.51
C ILE A 407 -22.44 -4.19 29.44
N ASP A 408 -22.72 -5.37 28.90
CA ASP A 408 -22.98 -6.60 29.65
C ASP A 408 -21.80 -7.05 30.54
N ASP A 409 -20.54 -6.72 30.19
CA ASP A 409 -19.37 -7.08 31.02
C ASP A 409 -19.19 -6.13 32.22
N VAL A 410 -19.75 -4.94 32.17
CA VAL A 410 -19.68 -3.95 33.26
C VAL A 410 -20.80 -4.25 34.28
N VAL A 411 -21.98 -4.62 33.78
CA VAL A 411 -23.13 -4.94 34.64
C VAL A 411 -22.85 -6.21 35.46
N SER A 412 -22.22 -7.23 34.86
CA SER A 412 -21.87 -8.46 35.57
C SER A 412 -20.80 -8.28 36.66
N ARG A 413 -19.92 -7.26 36.52
CA ARG A 413 -18.91 -6.96 37.55
C ARG A 413 -19.44 -6.10 38.69
N VAL A 414 -20.46 -5.28 38.43
CA VAL A 414 -21.09 -4.46 39.48
C VAL A 414 -22.05 -5.31 40.33
N THR A 415 -22.66 -6.33 39.73
CA THR A 415 -23.57 -7.21 40.48
C THR A 415 -22.83 -8.16 41.44
N ASN A 416 -21.54 -8.42 41.19
CA ASN A 416 -20.73 -9.30 42.06
C ASN A 416 -20.01 -8.58 43.21
N VAL A 417 -20.24 -7.26 43.39
CA VAL A 417 -19.63 -6.49 44.49
C VAL A 417 -20.66 -6.09 45.56
N VAL A 418 -21.93 -6.46 45.37
CA VAL A 418 -23.02 -6.08 46.31
C VAL A 418 -23.75 -7.32 46.90
N ILE A 419 -23.00 -8.42 47.12
CA ILE A 419 -23.49 -9.52 47.96
C ILE A 419 -22.40 -9.86 48.97
#